data_721a1a142650267f9e0bbbaf5ce5b354
#
_entry.id   721a1a142650267f9e0bbbaf5ce5b354
#
_cell.length_a   1.000
_cell.length_b   1.000
_cell.length_c   1.000
_cell.angle_alpha   90.00
_cell.angle_beta   90.00
_cell.angle_gamma   90.00
#
_symmetry.space_group_name_H-M   'P 1'
#
loop_
_entity.id
_entity.type
_entity.pdbx_description
1 polymer ?
#
loop_
_entity_poly.entity_id
_entity_poly.type
_entity_poly.pdbx_seq_one_letter_code
_entity_poly.pdbx_strand_id
1 'polypeptide(L)'
;MKKLKVIILARGGSKGVPGKNIKKINGVPLLAYPILASKKSNHISDIYVSTDDMDIKQVALEYGAKVIDRPKELSQDDTPDIDAMRHAVEYLEDDGDIVHLRATTPMVESDVLDKAIEYFQNNECTGLRSAHESPETAYKSFKKNDKYWGGLFDDEYQGEYYNLPRQQLPKTYQPNGYIDIVKPKQFMNSDSFHGDKMIAFVTDFAHEVDTPMDFKILEVVYGKN
;
A
#
# COMPACT_ATOMS: atom_id res chain seq x y z
N MET A 1 -4.18 21.33 -11.25
CA MET A 1 -4.49 20.23 -10.32
C MET A 1 -3.95 20.57 -8.94
N LYS A 2 -4.70 20.23 -7.86
CA LYS A 2 -4.26 20.45 -6.48
C LYS A 2 -3.17 19.42 -6.15
N LYS A 3 -2.04 19.87 -5.59
CA LYS A 3 -1.03 18.95 -5.07
C LYS A 3 -1.52 18.30 -3.79
N LEU A 4 -1.21 17.00 -3.63
CA LEU A 4 -1.60 16.20 -2.47
C LEU A 4 -0.42 16.01 -1.51
N LYS A 5 -0.73 15.74 -0.24
CA LYS A 5 0.25 15.29 0.74
C LYS A 5 0.38 13.78 0.69
N VAL A 6 1.59 13.29 0.96
CA VAL A 6 1.85 11.85 1.12
C VAL A 6 2.01 11.54 2.60
N ILE A 7 1.38 10.46 3.05
CA ILE A 7 1.63 9.83 4.36
C ILE A 7 2.15 8.41 4.12
N ILE A 8 3.30 8.11 4.71
CA ILE A 8 3.92 6.77 4.74
C ILE A 8 3.86 6.26 6.16
N LEU A 9 3.15 5.16 6.38
CA LEU A 9 3.10 4.51 7.69
C LEU A 9 4.28 3.54 7.83
N ALA A 10 5.14 3.77 8.83
CA ALA A 10 6.34 2.95 9.05
C ALA A 10 6.60 2.76 10.56
N ARG A 11 6.11 1.67 11.15
CA ARG A 11 6.36 1.33 12.56
C ARG A 11 7.68 0.62 12.77
N GLY A 12 8.26 0.68 13.97
CA GLY A 12 9.52 0.03 14.34
C GLY A 12 9.43 -1.49 14.47
N GLY A 13 8.32 -1.99 15.04
CA GLY A 13 8.15 -3.39 15.47
C GLY A 13 7.86 -4.43 14.37
N SER A 14 8.62 -4.48 13.29
CA SER A 14 8.41 -5.47 12.21
C SER A 14 8.82 -6.88 12.64
N LYS A 15 7.85 -7.83 12.75
CA LYS A 15 8.11 -9.22 13.19
C LYS A 15 8.76 -10.10 12.11
N GLY A 16 8.30 -10.02 10.86
CA GLY A 16 8.77 -10.87 9.77
C GLY A 16 10.24 -10.61 9.42
N VAL A 17 10.64 -9.33 9.42
CA VAL A 17 12.02 -8.89 9.20
C VAL A 17 12.32 -7.77 10.18
N PRO A 18 13.13 -7.99 11.24
CA PRO A 18 13.51 -6.93 12.17
C PRO A 18 14.16 -5.74 11.45
N GLY A 19 13.73 -4.53 11.81
CA GLY A 19 14.20 -3.30 11.17
C GLY A 19 13.84 -3.17 9.68
N LYS A 20 12.80 -3.86 9.21
CA LYS A 20 12.39 -3.97 7.82
C LYS A 20 12.42 -2.63 7.08
N ASN A 21 11.82 -1.59 7.64
CA ASN A 21 11.65 -0.30 6.99
C ASN A 21 12.95 0.47 6.73
N ILE A 22 14.01 0.18 7.51
CA ILE A 22 15.33 0.82 7.35
C ILE A 22 16.39 -0.14 6.78
N LYS A 23 16.02 -1.42 6.57
CA LYS A 23 16.90 -2.38 5.91
C LYS A 23 17.12 -1.97 4.46
N LYS A 24 18.38 -2.08 4.00
CA LYS A 24 18.78 -1.58 2.68
C LYS A 24 18.57 -2.61 1.58
N ILE A 25 18.10 -2.15 0.44
CA ILE A 25 18.14 -2.84 -0.85
C ILE A 25 19.10 -2.03 -1.72
N ASN A 26 20.17 -2.63 -2.20
CA ASN A 26 21.22 -1.96 -2.98
C ASN A 26 21.72 -0.63 -2.35
N GLY A 27 21.93 -0.66 -1.04
CA GLY A 27 22.45 0.48 -0.30
C GLY A 27 21.42 1.54 0.09
N VAL A 28 20.17 1.47 -0.38
CA VAL A 28 19.09 2.42 -0.09
C VAL A 28 18.11 1.79 0.91
N PRO A 29 17.77 2.47 2.04
CA PRO A 29 16.77 2.00 2.99
C PRO A 29 15.41 1.79 2.32
N LEU A 30 14.68 0.74 2.71
CA LEU A 30 13.38 0.40 2.13
C LEU A 30 12.41 1.61 2.13
N LEU A 31 12.29 2.29 3.27
CA LEU A 31 11.47 3.50 3.43
C LEU A 31 11.85 4.64 2.46
N ALA A 32 13.10 4.70 2.03
CA ALA A 32 13.56 5.81 1.19
C ALA A 32 13.00 5.74 -0.25
N TYR A 33 12.64 4.56 -0.75
CA TYR A 33 12.09 4.40 -2.10
C TYR A 33 10.79 5.20 -2.31
N PRO A 34 9.72 5.02 -1.51
CA PRO A 34 8.51 5.82 -1.67
C PRO A 34 8.74 7.31 -1.39
N ILE A 35 9.67 7.68 -0.51
CA ILE A 35 10.04 9.09 -0.29
C ILE A 35 10.65 9.68 -1.56
N LEU A 36 11.62 9.00 -2.16
CA LEU A 36 12.31 9.46 -3.37
C LEU A 36 11.37 9.53 -4.58
N ALA A 37 10.48 8.56 -4.75
CA ALA A 37 9.45 8.59 -5.79
C ALA A 37 8.51 9.79 -5.60
N SER A 38 8.05 10.03 -4.37
CA SER A 38 7.19 11.16 -4.02
C SER A 38 7.86 12.51 -4.28
N LYS A 39 9.16 12.64 -4.00
CA LYS A 39 9.92 13.88 -4.28
C LYS A 39 10.04 14.21 -5.78
N LYS A 40 9.97 13.20 -6.63
CA LYS A 40 10.03 13.38 -8.09
C LYS A 40 8.66 13.64 -8.72
N SER A 41 7.57 13.38 -7.99
CA SER A 41 6.21 13.60 -8.47
C SER A 41 5.90 15.09 -8.63
N ASN A 42 5.18 15.44 -9.71
CA ASN A 42 4.69 16.80 -9.96
C ASN A 42 3.47 17.17 -9.13
N HIS A 43 2.76 16.17 -8.60
CA HIS A 43 1.47 16.31 -7.92
C HIS A 43 1.53 16.14 -6.40
N ILE A 44 2.72 15.99 -5.83
CA ILE A 44 2.93 15.89 -4.38
C ILE A 44 3.50 17.22 -3.85
N SER A 45 2.94 17.71 -2.73
CA SER A 45 3.40 18.93 -2.05
C SER A 45 4.35 18.64 -0.90
N ASP A 46 3.98 17.68 -0.05
CA ASP A 46 4.70 17.36 1.18
C ASP A 46 4.67 15.84 1.42
N ILE A 47 5.71 15.35 2.08
CA ILE A 47 5.87 13.93 2.40
C ILE A 47 6.04 13.80 3.91
N TYR A 48 5.19 12.97 4.51
CA TYR A 48 5.20 12.69 5.94
C TYR A 48 5.42 11.20 6.18
N VAL A 49 6.25 10.88 7.15
CA VAL A 49 6.43 9.53 7.67
C VAL A 49 5.88 9.48 9.09
N SER A 50 4.87 8.64 9.32
CA SER A 50 4.32 8.41 10.65
C SER A 50 5.01 7.20 11.28
N THR A 51 5.74 7.41 12.39
CA THR A 51 6.55 6.39 13.05
C THR A 51 6.63 6.59 14.56
N ASP A 52 6.80 5.49 15.29
CA ASP A 52 7.11 5.42 16.72
C ASP A 52 8.60 5.18 16.99
N ASP A 53 9.41 5.00 15.93
CA ASP A 53 10.80 4.52 15.99
C ASP A 53 11.79 5.61 15.61
N MET A 54 12.82 5.79 16.44
CA MET A 54 13.81 6.87 16.27
C MET A 54 14.73 6.65 15.07
N ASP A 55 15.08 5.42 14.74
CA ASP A 55 15.94 5.13 13.60
C ASP A 55 15.19 5.35 12.29
N ILE A 56 13.89 4.96 12.23
CA ILE A 56 13.01 5.26 11.10
C ILE A 56 12.83 6.77 10.95
N LYS A 57 12.64 7.50 12.06
CA LYS A 57 12.55 8.95 12.08
C LYS A 57 13.79 9.60 11.47
N GLN A 58 14.98 9.14 11.87
CA GLN A 58 16.23 9.66 11.34
C GLN A 58 16.35 9.44 9.83
N VAL A 59 16.08 8.21 9.35
CA VAL A 59 16.08 7.90 7.93
C VAL A 59 15.09 8.78 7.17
N ALA A 60 13.87 8.97 7.69
CA ALA A 60 12.86 9.81 7.05
C ALA A 60 13.37 11.26 6.85
N LEU A 61 13.96 11.85 7.89
CA LEU A 61 14.53 13.20 7.84
C LEU A 61 15.72 13.30 6.88
N GLU A 62 16.63 12.32 6.88
CA GLU A 62 17.78 12.26 5.97
C GLU A 62 17.35 12.26 4.49
N TYR A 63 16.25 11.55 4.17
CA TYR A 63 15.71 11.52 2.82
C TYR A 63 14.75 12.67 2.49
N GLY A 64 14.53 13.59 3.46
CA GLY A 64 13.80 14.84 3.27
C GLY A 64 12.30 14.74 3.41
N ALA A 65 11.79 13.74 4.13
CA ALA A 65 10.42 13.69 4.60
C ALA A 65 10.28 14.43 5.93
N LYS A 66 9.07 14.91 6.24
CA LYS A 66 8.67 15.36 7.57
C LYS A 66 8.24 14.17 8.41
N VAL A 67 8.28 14.28 9.71
CA VAL A 67 7.93 13.17 10.61
C VAL A 67 6.73 13.52 11.46
N ILE A 68 5.84 12.54 11.61
CA ILE A 68 4.75 12.52 12.57
C ILE A 68 5.13 11.51 13.65
N ASP A 69 5.34 11.98 14.87
CA ASP A 69 5.65 11.13 16.02
C ASP A 69 4.36 10.36 16.41
N ARG A 70 4.31 9.08 16.06
CA ARG A 70 3.15 8.22 16.30
C ARG A 70 3.22 7.59 17.70
N PRO A 71 2.14 7.65 18.50
CA PRO A 71 2.06 6.97 19.78
C PRO A 71 2.29 5.47 19.65
N LYS A 72 2.93 4.86 20.65
CA LYS A 72 3.23 3.43 20.69
C LYS A 72 1.96 2.57 20.67
N GLU A 73 0.88 3.06 21.22
CA GLU A 73 -0.44 2.43 21.25
C GLU A 73 -1.01 2.23 19.84
N LEU A 74 -0.65 3.14 18.91
CA LEU A 74 -1.03 3.08 17.50
C LEU A 74 0.02 2.41 16.61
N SER A 75 1.00 1.74 17.21
CA SER A 75 2.11 1.07 16.51
C SER A 75 2.19 -0.42 16.82
N GLN A 76 1.12 -1.00 17.37
CA GLN A 76 1.04 -2.42 17.67
C GLN A 76 0.85 -3.26 16.41
N ASP A 77 1.08 -4.57 16.50
CA ASP A 77 0.97 -5.50 15.34
C ASP A 77 -0.45 -5.61 14.79
N ASP A 78 -1.43 -5.46 15.63
CA ASP A 78 -2.86 -5.53 15.36
C ASP A 78 -3.52 -4.16 15.14
N THR A 79 -2.75 -3.07 15.21
CA THR A 79 -3.26 -1.73 14.94
C THR A 79 -3.60 -1.60 13.45
N PRO A 80 -4.87 -1.35 13.09
CA PRO A 80 -5.26 -1.10 11.72
C PRO A 80 -4.60 0.16 11.13
N ASP A 81 -4.26 0.14 9.86
CA ASP A 81 -3.70 1.31 9.15
C ASP A 81 -4.60 2.56 9.28
N ILE A 82 -5.92 2.36 9.36
CA ILE A 82 -6.89 3.44 9.50
C ILE A 82 -6.69 4.27 10.77
N ASP A 83 -6.34 3.64 11.90
CA ASP A 83 -6.14 4.34 13.17
C ASP A 83 -4.84 5.17 13.16
N ALA A 84 -3.77 4.60 12.60
CA ALA A 84 -2.52 5.34 12.39
C ALA A 84 -2.71 6.50 11.41
N MET A 85 -3.59 6.34 10.42
CA MET A 85 -3.91 7.40 9.46
C MET A 85 -4.78 8.50 10.08
N ARG A 86 -5.77 8.16 10.93
CA ARG A 86 -6.55 9.14 11.70
C ARG A 86 -5.63 10.04 12.52
N HIS A 87 -4.73 9.46 13.29
CA HIS A 87 -3.74 10.21 14.07
C HIS A 87 -2.89 11.14 13.17
N ALA A 88 -2.47 10.64 12.00
CA ALA A 88 -1.67 11.46 11.09
C ALA A 88 -2.46 12.65 10.51
N VAL A 89 -3.75 12.46 10.19
CA VAL A 89 -4.64 13.52 9.73
C VAL A 89 -4.90 14.57 10.82
N GLU A 90 -5.15 14.13 12.04
CA GLU A 90 -5.32 15.02 13.20
C GLU A 90 -4.06 15.87 13.44
N TYR A 91 -2.88 15.24 13.34
CA TYR A 91 -1.60 15.97 13.45
C TYR A 91 -1.42 17.04 12.36
N LEU A 92 -1.89 16.76 11.14
CA LEU A 92 -1.74 17.67 10.01
C LEU A 92 -2.74 18.84 10.04
N GLU A 93 -3.82 18.74 10.83
CA GLU A 93 -4.94 19.70 10.86
C GLU A 93 -5.45 20.02 9.44
N ASP A 94 -5.47 19.01 8.54
CA ASP A 94 -5.80 19.16 7.11
C ASP A 94 -6.77 18.06 6.69
N ASP A 95 -7.88 18.46 6.08
CA ASP A 95 -8.91 17.58 5.56
C ASP A 95 -8.79 17.29 4.05
N GLY A 96 -7.69 17.75 3.44
CA GLY A 96 -7.39 17.49 2.03
C GLY A 96 -7.14 16.02 1.72
N ASP A 97 -7.35 15.65 0.46
CA ASP A 97 -7.09 14.29 -0.01
C ASP A 97 -5.62 13.89 0.19
N ILE A 98 -5.38 12.66 0.59
CA ILE A 98 -4.08 12.14 1.01
C ILE A 98 -3.69 10.94 0.15
N VAL A 99 -2.46 10.94 -0.33
CA VAL A 99 -1.79 9.76 -0.90
C VAL A 99 -1.20 8.95 0.25
N HIS A 100 -1.63 7.71 0.39
CA HIS A 100 -1.03 6.75 1.31
C HIS A 100 -0.12 5.80 0.55
N LEU A 101 1.16 5.80 0.89
CA LEU A 101 2.17 4.88 0.37
C LEU A 101 2.66 3.95 1.48
N ARG A 102 3.04 2.75 1.10
CA ARG A 102 3.60 1.75 2.02
C ARG A 102 5.12 1.77 1.95
N ALA A 103 5.77 1.78 3.11
CA ALA A 103 7.22 1.61 3.18
C ALA A 103 7.68 0.27 2.58
N THR A 104 6.80 -0.72 2.59
CA THR A 104 7.07 -2.10 2.13
C THR A 104 6.94 -2.32 0.63
N THR A 105 6.55 -1.29 -0.14
CA THR A 105 6.41 -1.37 -1.60
C THR A 105 7.45 -0.46 -2.28
N PRO A 106 8.71 -0.91 -2.47
CA PRO A 106 9.79 -0.05 -2.96
C PRO A 106 9.73 0.22 -4.47
N MET A 107 8.93 -0.53 -5.24
CA MET A 107 8.84 -0.38 -6.70
C MET A 107 7.95 0.80 -7.15
N VAL A 108 7.73 1.78 -6.27
CA VAL A 108 6.90 2.95 -6.57
C VAL A 108 7.64 3.89 -7.52
N GLU A 109 7.02 4.26 -8.63
CA GLU A 109 7.54 5.17 -9.65
C GLU A 109 6.76 6.49 -9.67
N SER A 110 7.46 7.60 -9.85
CA SER A 110 6.87 8.95 -9.77
C SER A 110 5.83 9.23 -10.86
N ASP A 111 6.04 8.73 -12.07
CA ASP A 111 5.10 8.91 -13.18
C ASP A 111 3.81 8.09 -12.97
N VAL A 112 3.90 6.93 -12.32
CA VAL A 112 2.74 6.12 -11.96
C VAL A 112 1.96 6.80 -10.83
N LEU A 113 2.65 7.41 -9.85
CA LEU A 113 2.00 8.25 -8.83
C LEU A 113 1.24 9.42 -9.46
N ASP A 114 1.88 10.13 -10.39
CA ASP A 114 1.27 11.27 -11.07
C ASP A 114 0.01 10.83 -11.83
N LYS A 115 0.06 9.74 -12.60
CA LYS A 115 -1.10 9.17 -13.29
C LYS A 115 -2.24 8.77 -12.34
N ALA A 116 -1.91 8.18 -11.20
CA ALA A 116 -2.92 7.79 -10.21
C ALA A 116 -3.62 9.02 -9.60
N ILE A 117 -2.86 10.07 -9.27
CA ILE A 117 -3.39 11.32 -8.73
C ILE A 117 -4.28 12.02 -9.78
N GLU A 118 -3.82 12.09 -11.03
CA GLU A 118 -4.60 12.63 -12.14
C GLU A 118 -5.91 11.86 -12.35
N TYR A 119 -5.84 10.53 -12.36
CA TYR A 119 -7.01 9.68 -12.51
C TYR A 119 -7.99 9.89 -11.36
N PHE A 120 -7.51 9.95 -10.12
CA PHE A 120 -8.33 10.22 -8.95
C PHE A 120 -9.04 11.58 -9.02
N GLN A 121 -8.30 12.65 -9.37
CA GLN A 121 -8.84 14.01 -9.40
C GLN A 121 -9.81 14.26 -10.56
N ASN A 122 -9.73 13.47 -11.63
CA ASN A 122 -10.62 13.58 -12.80
C ASN A 122 -11.87 12.70 -12.69
N ASN A 123 -12.05 11.93 -11.61
CA ASN A 123 -13.18 11.03 -11.44
C ASN A 123 -13.95 11.33 -10.14
N GLU A 124 -15.26 11.19 -10.18
CA GLU A 124 -16.09 11.25 -8.98
C GLU A 124 -15.92 9.94 -8.18
N CYS A 125 -15.23 10.02 -7.04
CA CYS A 125 -14.95 8.85 -6.20
C CYS A 125 -14.77 9.23 -4.73
N THR A 126 -14.79 8.24 -3.85
CA THR A 126 -14.52 8.38 -2.41
C THR A 126 -13.10 7.98 -2.04
N GLY A 127 -12.42 7.23 -2.89
CA GLY A 127 -11.05 6.80 -2.73
C GLY A 127 -10.53 6.12 -4.00
N LEU A 128 -9.22 5.88 -4.06
CA LEU A 128 -8.55 5.10 -5.09
C LEU A 128 -7.70 4.03 -4.42
N ARG A 129 -7.70 2.82 -4.97
CA ARG A 129 -6.79 1.76 -4.54
C ARG A 129 -6.14 1.09 -5.72
N SER A 130 -4.82 0.90 -5.63
CA SER A 130 -4.07 0.15 -6.62
C SER A 130 -4.19 -1.35 -6.43
N ALA A 131 -4.21 -2.06 -7.54
CA ALA A 131 -4.16 -3.51 -7.60
C ALA A 131 -3.46 -3.95 -8.89
N HIS A 132 -2.94 -5.16 -8.92
CA HIS A 132 -2.51 -5.82 -10.15
C HIS A 132 -3.42 -7.02 -10.48
N GLU A 133 -3.47 -7.42 -11.74
CA GLU A 133 -4.18 -8.65 -12.12
C GLU A 133 -3.51 -9.85 -11.43
N SER A 134 -4.30 -10.63 -10.70
CA SER A 134 -3.79 -11.80 -9.98
C SER A 134 -3.17 -12.80 -10.96
N PRO A 135 -1.93 -13.27 -10.73
CA PRO A 135 -1.31 -14.31 -11.56
C PRO A 135 -2.16 -15.57 -11.65
N GLU A 136 -2.79 -15.95 -10.54
CA GLU A 136 -3.82 -16.98 -10.46
C GLU A 136 -5.15 -16.33 -10.04
N THR A 137 -6.20 -16.58 -10.82
CA THR A 137 -7.53 -16.07 -10.47
C THR A 137 -8.03 -16.69 -9.17
N ALA A 138 -8.70 -15.90 -8.31
CA ALA A 138 -9.32 -16.38 -7.09
C ALA A 138 -10.36 -17.49 -7.33
N TYR A 139 -10.88 -17.63 -8.56
CA TYR A 139 -11.79 -18.72 -8.94
C TYR A 139 -11.12 -20.09 -8.96
N LYS A 140 -9.80 -20.16 -8.86
CA LYS A 140 -9.04 -21.42 -8.67
C LYS A 140 -8.63 -21.66 -7.21
N SER A 141 -9.10 -20.83 -6.29
CA SER A 141 -8.80 -20.94 -4.86
C SER A 141 -9.81 -21.85 -4.15
N PHE A 142 -9.35 -22.46 -3.05
CA PHE A 142 -10.14 -23.34 -2.22
C PHE A 142 -10.37 -22.78 -0.83
N LYS A 143 -11.54 -23.05 -0.27
CA LYS A 143 -11.79 -23.00 1.17
C LYS A 143 -11.63 -24.38 1.81
N LYS A 144 -11.04 -24.46 2.99
CA LYS A 144 -10.90 -25.71 3.71
C LYS A 144 -12.09 -25.91 4.65
N ASN A 145 -12.86 -26.96 4.41
CA ASN A 145 -13.98 -27.36 5.25
C ASN A 145 -13.62 -28.68 5.94
N ASP A 146 -13.19 -28.61 7.20
CA ASP A 146 -12.63 -29.76 7.94
C ASP A 146 -11.47 -30.40 7.17
N LYS A 147 -11.62 -31.62 6.66
CA LYS A 147 -10.62 -32.34 5.86
C LYS A 147 -10.85 -32.23 4.34
N TYR A 148 -11.89 -31.57 3.92
CA TYR A 148 -12.27 -31.47 2.50
C TYR A 148 -11.97 -30.08 1.94
N TRP A 149 -11.65 -30.03 0.64
CA TRP A 149 -11.59 -28.79 -0.14
C TRP A 149 -12.96 -28.48 -0.75
N GLY A 150 -13.38 -27.22 -0.68
CA GLY A 150 -14.48 -26.65 -1.43
C GLY A 150 -13.98 -25.50 -2.29
N GLY A 151 -14.56 -25.24 -3.43
CA GLY A 151 -14.26 -24.06 -4.23
C GLY A 151 -14.67 -22.78 -3.49
N LEU A 152 -13.94 -21.71 -3.70
CA LEU A 152 -14.21 -20.44 -3.00
C LEU A 152 -15.58 -19.86 -3.36
N PHE A 153 -16.05 -20.11 -4.59
CA PHE A 153 -17.30 -19.57 -5.15
C PHE A 153 -18.33 -20.65 -5.46
N ASP A 154 -18.36 -21.74 -4.68
CA ASP A 154 -19.34 -22.85 -4.87
C ASP A 154 -20.79 -22.38 -4.77
N ASP A 155 -21.06 -21.24 -4.12
CA ASP A 155 -22.39 -20.66 -4.01
C ASP A 155 -22.83 -19.96 -5.32
N GLU A 156 -21.90 -19.58 -6.19
CA GLU A 156 -22.15 -18.88 -7.45
C GLU A 156 -21.96 -19.78 -8.68
N TYR A 157 -21.10 -20.78 -8.59
CA TYR A 157 -20.70 -21.66 -9.68
C TYR A 157 -20.97 -23.12 -9.33
N GLN A 158 -21.45 -23.89 -10.32
CA GLN A 158 -21.70 -25.32 -10.16
C GLN A 158 -20.51 -26.17 -10.64
N GLY A 159 -20.35 -27.33 -10.01
CA GLY A 159 -19.33 -28.31 -10.39
C GLY A 159 -17.90 -27.86 -10.07
N GLU A 160 -16.96 -28.45 -10.74
CA GLU A 160 -15.52 -28.18 -10.53
C GLU A 160 -15.03 -27.03 -11.43
N TYR A 161 -15.68 -25.86 -11.37
CA TYR A 161 -15.31 -24.68 -12.16
C TYR A 161 -13.84 -24.28 -12.02
N TYR A 162 -13.22 -24.55 -10.86
CA TYR A 162 -11.81 -24.27 -10.60
C TYR A 162 -10.84 -25.10 -11.46
N ASN A 163 -11.33 -26.15 -12.15
CA ASN A 163 -10.57 -26.93 -13.14
C ASN A 163 -10.66 -26.37 -14.56
N LEU A 164 -11.50 -25.36 -14.80
CA LEU A 164 -11.60 -24.73 -16.11
C LEU A 164 -10.28 -24.02 -16.50
N PRO A 165 -9.99 -23.91 -17.80
CA PRO A 165 -8.90 -23.06 -18.29
C PRO A 165 -9.03 -21.62 -17.76
N ARG A 166 -7.89 -21.00 -17.38
CA ARG A 166 -7.87 -19.64 -16.82
C ARG A 166 -8.64 -18.62 -17.68
N GLN A 167 -8.57 -18.77 -19.01
CA GLN A 167 -9.21 -17.86 -19.96
C GLN A 167 -10.76 -17.92 -19.93
N GLN A 168 -11.33 -18.95 -19.34
CA GLN A 168 -12.78 -19.12 -19.16
C GLN A 168 -13.27 -18.62 -17.80
N LEU A 169 -12.35 -18.24 -16.91
CA LEU A 169 -12.67 -17.73 -15.58
C LEU A 169 -12.52 -16.21 -15.54
N PRO A 170 -13.31 -15.51 -14.71
CA PRO A 170 -13.16 -14.08 -14.53
C PRO A 170 -11.76 -13.71 -14.03
N LYS A 171 -11.27 -12.56 -14.49
CA LYS A 171 -10.07 -11.95 -13.93
C LYS A 171 -10.33 -11.48 -12.51
N THR A 172 -9.35 -11.67 -11.64
CA THR A 172 -9.36 -11.11 -10.29
C THR A 172 -8.14 -10.23 -10.10
N TYR A 173 -8.23 -9.31 -9.14
CA TYR A 173 -7.19 -8.35 -8.87
C TYR A 173 -6.79 -8.43 -7.40
N GLN A 174 -5.49 -8.35 -7.15
CA GLN A 174 -4.94 -8.35 -5.80
C GLN A 174 -4.44 -6.95 -5.47
N PRO A 175 -4.90 -6.34 -4.35
CA PRO A 175 -4.30 -5.10 -3.84
C PRO A 175 -2.80 -5.30 -3.64
N ASN A 176 -2.00 -4.33 -4.09
CA ASN A 176 -0.55 -4.46 -4.13
C ASN A 176 0.20 -3.41 -3.31
N GLY A 177 -0.54 -2.60 -2.53
CA GLY A 177 0.07 -1.58 -1.68
C GLY A 177 0.87 -0.50 -2.42
N TYR A 178 0.73 -0.40 -3.75
CA TYR A 178 1.49 0.55 -4.54
C TYR A 178 1.08 2.00 -4.24
N ILE A 179 -0.22 2.28 -4.31
CA ILE A 179 -0.79 3.57 -3.95
C ILE A 179 -2.25 3.42 -3.50
N ASP A 180 -2.59 4.06 -2.39
CA ASP A 180 -3.95 4.37 -2.01
C ASP A 180 -4.12 5.89 -2.01
N ILE A 181 -5.28 6.42 -2.46
CA ILE A 181 -5.65 7.82 -2.26
C ILE A 181 -6.96 7.83 -1.47
N VAL A 182 -6.94 8.52 -0.34
CA VAL A 182 -8.03 8.52 0.62
C VAL A 182 -8.49 9.95 0.93
N LYS A 183 -9.77 10.08 1.25
CA LYS A 183 -10.38 11.34 1.70
C LYS A 183 -10.60 11.26 3.20
N PRO A 184 -10.00 12.12 4.02
CA PRO A 184 -10.18 12.11 5.48
C PRO A 184 -11.63 12.02 5.92
N LYS A 185 -12.52 12.75 5.27
CA LYS A 185 -13.97 12.74 5.55
C LYS A 185 -14.62 11.33 5.47
N GLN A 186 -14.00 10.37 4.78
CA GLN A 186 -14.54 9.01 4.67
C GLN A 186 -14.22 8.16 5.90
N PHE A 187 -13.06 8.35 6.52
CA PHE A 187 -12.58 7.45 7.57
C PHE A 187 -12.44 8.09 8.95
N MET A 188 -12.47 9.43 9.07
CA MET A 188 -12.37 10.08 10.38
C MET A 188 -13.54 9.73 11.33
N ASN A 189 -14.73 9.49 10.78
CA ASN A 189 -15.93 9.17 11.55
C ASN A 189 -16.56 7.81 11.16
N SER A 190 -15.83 6.94 10.48
CA SER A 190 -16.31 5.62 10.05
C SER A 190 -15.15 4.66 9.88
N ASP A 191 -15.41 3.35 9.87
CA ASP A 191 -14.39 2.31 9.64
C ASP A 191 -14.15 2.01 8.15
N SER A 192 -14.65 2.85 7.24
CA SER A 192 -14.46 2.71 5.81
C SER A 192 -13.31 3.59 5.33
N PHE A 193 -12.14 2.99 5.08
CA PHE A 193 -10.93 3.73 4.70
C PHE A 193 -11.04 4.42 3.34
N HIS A 194 -11.69 3.77 2.36
CA HIS A 194 -11.82 4.29 0.98
C HIS A 194 -13.23 4.81 0.64
N GLY A 195 -14.22 4.58 1.53
CA GLY A 195 -15.63 4.88 1.25
C GLY A 195 -16.29 3.86 0.31
N ASP A 196 -17.44 4.22 -0.24
CA ASP A 196 -18.33 3.36 -1.02
C ASP A 196 -18.10 3.42 -2.55
N LYS A 197 -17.39 4.44 -3.03
CA LYS A 197 -17.03 4.62 -4.45
C LYS A 197 -15.52 4.60 -4.65
N MET A 198 -14.87 3.53 -4.21
CA MET A 198 -13.44 3.31 -4.42
C MET A 198 -13.17 2.96 -5.89
N ILE A 199 -12.41 3.81 -6.60
CA ILE A 199 -12.01 3.53 -7.99
C ILE A 199 -10.78 2.64 -8.06
N ALA A 200 -10.77 1.76 -9.06
CA ALA A 200 -9.68 0.82 -9.30
C ALA A 200 -8.57 1.48 -10.13
N PHE A 201 -7.33 1.39 -9.64
CA PHE A 201 -6.15 1.77 -10.39
C PHE A 201 -5.26 0.54 -10.62
N VAL A 202 -5.30 0.02 -11.85
CA VAL A 202 -4.56 -1.21 -12.18
C VAL A 202 -3.13 -0.85 -12.57
N THR A 203 -2.17 -1.48 -11.89
CA THR A 203 -0.73 -1.34 -12.15
C THR A 203 -0.13 -2.66 -12.60
N ASP A 204 1.10 -2.64 -13.06
CA ASP A 204 1.93 -3.84 -13.14
C ASP A 204 2.14 -4.45 -11.75
N PHE A 205 2.66 -5.68 -11.72
CA PHE A 205 2.97 -6.38 -10.48
C PHE A 205 3.97 -5.57 -9.65
N ALA A 206 3.60 -5.26 -8.41
CA ALA A 206 4.50 -4.65 -7.43
C ALA A 206 4.79 -5.67 -6.32
N HIS A 207 6.08 -5.85 -6.04
CA HIS A 207 6.51 -6.77 -4.99
C HIS A 207 6.49 -6.06 -3.64
N GLU A 208 5.70 -6.60 -2.71
CA GLU A 208 5.69 -6.15 -1.32
C GLU A 208 6.73 -6.93 -0.51
N VAL A 209 7.43 -6.25 0.40
CA VAL A 209 8.47 -6.86 1.22
C VAL A 209 7.89 -7.31 2.55
N ASP A 210 7.80 -8.62 2.76
CA ASP A 210 7.31 -9.23 4.00
C ASP A 210 8.28 -10.25 4.60
N THR A 211 9.12 -10.85 3.78
CA THR A 211 10.06 -11.92 4.17
C THR A 211 11.50 -11.59 3.81
N PRO A 212 12.50 -12.27 4.41
CA PRO A 212 13.90 -12.14 3.98
C PRO A 212 14.14 -12.53 2.51
N MET A 213 13.27 -13.37 1.93
CA MET A 213 13.39 -13.76 0.51
C MET A 213 13.02 -12.60 -0.41
N ASP A 214 12.04 -11.76 -0.03
CA ASP A 214 11.63 -10.61 -0.82
C ASP A 214 12.77 -9.62 -1.00
N PHE A 215 13.60 -9.41 0.04
CA PHE A 215 14.81 -8.60 -0.10
C PHE A 215 15.75 -9.14 -1.17
N LYS A 216 15.99 -10.46 -1.20
CA LYS A 216 16.87 -11.09 -2.20
C LYS A 216 16.30 -10.94 -3.61
N ILE A 217 14.99 -11.11 -3.77
CA ILE A 217 14.33 -10.93 -5.07
C ILE A 217 14.52 -9.49 -5.55
N LEU A 218 14.27 -8.51 -4.67
CA LEU A 218 14.38 -7.10 -5.02
C LEU A 218 15.83 -6.65 -5.26
N GLU A 219 16.81 -7.18 -4.53
CA GLU A 219 18.23 -6.94 -4.83
C GLU A 219 18.60 -7.38 -6.25
N VAL A 220 18.04 -8.50 -6.72
CA VAL A 220 18.25 -8.96 -8.10
C VAL A 220 17.53 -8.08 -9.11
N VAL A 221 16.29 -7.64 -8.81
CA VAL A 221 15.49 -6.80 -9.70
C VAL A 221 16.09 -5.40 -9.83
N TYR A 222 16.48 -4.76 -8.72
CA TYR A 222 17.10 -3.44 -8.72
C TYR A 222 18.61 -3.45 -9.00
N GLY A 223 19.30 -4.58 -8.86
CA GLY A 223 20.76 -4.70 -9.05
C GLY A 223 21.19 -4.82 -10.51
N LYS A 224 20.26 -4.83 -11.45
CA LYS A 224 20.53 -4.97 -12.89
C LYS A 224 20.50 -3.63 -13.66
N ASN A 225 20.41 -2.50 -12.96
CA ASN A 225 20.44 -1.17 -13.55
C ASN A 225 21.72 -0.43 -13.22
#